data_dc477b1172d28b4768c48190d1f2d5c5
#
_entry.id   dc477b1172d28b4768c48190d1f2d5c5
#
_cell.length_a   1.000
_cell.length_b   1.000
_cell.length_c   1.000
_cell.angle_alpha   90.00
_cell.angle_beta   90.00
_cell.angle_gamma   90.00
#
_symmetry.space_group_name_H-M   'P 1'
#
loop_
_entity.id
_entity.type
_entity.pdbx_description
1 polymer ?
#
loop_
_entity_poly.entity_id
_entity_poly.type
_entity_poly.pdbx_seq_one_letter_code
_entity_poly.pdbx_strand_id
1 'polypeptide(L)'
;GVGAKLSKVIADNPHLLDPAIRIILEQNFLKSVAEYYSKVFERLEFREKLRTFFTKYDLLVTPTLPVSSVEIGLNVPKEYDKNALVTWVKYTYPFNLTGQPAASIPIGFSRSGQPVGLQVVARTRREDSIFDLCQQLENIMSIYSRQPNIGKY
;
A
#
# COMPACT_ATOMS: atom_id res chain seq x y z
N GLY A 1 -2.96 -2.53 19.15
CA GLY A 1 -2.64 -3.02 17.82
C GLY A 1 -1.41 -3.93 17.78
N VAL A 2 -0.69 -3.95 16.65
CA VAL A 2 0.47 -4.83 16.41
C VAL A 2 1.55 -4.67 17.48
N GLY A 3 1.87 -3.44 17.89
CA GLY A 3 2.87 -3.18 18.92
C GLY A 3 2.56 -3.89 20.24
N ALA A 4 1.30 -3.88 20.68
CA ALA A 4 0.92 -4.59 21.91
C ALA A 4 1.12 -6.11 21.79
N LYS A 5 0.90 -6.69 20.61
CA LYS A 5 1.16 -8.13 20.37
C LYS A 5 2.66 -8.44 20.32
N LEU A 6 3.48 -7.51 19.85
CA LEU A 6 4.92 -7.68 19.72
C LEU A 6 5.71 -7.13 20.90
N SER A 7 5.06 -6.63 21.96
CA SER A 7 5.72 -6.02 23.11
C SER A 7 6.80 -6.91 23.73
N LYS A 8 6.51 -8.20 23.87
CA LYS A 8 7.47 -9.18 24.40
C LYS A 8 8.66 -9.39 23.45
N VAL A 9 8.43 -9.45 22.15
CA VAL A 9 9.50 -9.59 21.14
C VAL A 9 10.40 -8.35 21.15
N ILE A 10 9.80 -7.16 21.27
CA ILE A 10 10.53 -5.88 21.33
C ILE A 10 11.41 -5.83 22.58
N ALA A 11 10.91 -6.31 23.73
CA ALA A 11 11.64 -6.32 24.98
C ALA A 11 12.78 -7.36 25.01
N ASP A 12 12.46 -8.60 24.61
CA ASP A 12 13.36 -9.73 24.80
C ASP A 12 14.30 -9.97 23.60
N ASN A 13 13.82 -9.69 22.39
CA ASN A 13 14.53 -10.02 21.15
C ASN A 13 14.35 -8.93 20.06
N PRO A 14 14.73 -7.68 20.31
CA PRO A 14 14.51 -6.56 19.37
C PRO A 14 15.23 -6.73 18.04
N HIS A 15 16.29 -7.55 17.99
CA HIS A 15 17.07 -7.84 16.79
C HIS A 15 16.33 -8.71 15.75
N LEU A 16 15.23 -9.38 16.17
CA LEU A 16 14.37 -10.15 15.25
C LEU A 16 13.43 -9.28 14.44
N LEU A 17 13.32 -7.99 14.80
CA LEU A 17 12.48 -7.04 14.08
C LEU A 17 13.31 -6.24 13.07
N ASP A 18 12.72 -6.00 11.89
CA ASP A 18 13.27 -5.02 10.97
C ASP A 18 13.49 -3.69 11.69
N PRO A 19 14.67 -3.04 11.56
CA PRO A 19 14.99 -1.82 12.28
C PRO A 19 13.97 -0.69 12.06
N ALA A 20 13.44 -0.57 10.84
CA ALA A 20 12.47 0.46 10.51
C ALA A 20 11.12 0.20 11.20
N ILE A 21 10.68 -1.05 11.25
CA ILE A 21 9.46 -1.45 11.98
C ILE A 21 9.63 -1.23 13.48
N ARG A 22 10.79 -1.57 14.03
CA ARG A 22 11.10 -1.36 15.44
C ARG A 22 10.96 0.11 15.85
N ILE A 23 11.55 1.03 15.08
CA ILE A 23 11.46 2.47 15.35
C ILE A 23 9.99 2.93 15.38
N ILE A 24 9.18 2.52 14.41
CA ILE A 24 7.75 2.86 14.36
C ILE A 24 7.01 2.32 15.58
N LEU A 25 7.27 1.09 15.99
CA LEU A 25 6.63 0.48 17.14
C LEU A 25 7.01 1.19 18.45
N GLU A 26 8.30 1.45 18.68
CA GLU A 26 8.79 2.15 19.86
C GLU A 26 8.18 3.56 20.00
N GLN A 27 8.14 4.33 18.92
CA GLN A 27 7.49 5.66 18.91
C GLN A 27 5.98 5.59 19.24
N ASN A 28 5.30 4.53 18.80
CA ASN A 28 3.86 4.39 19.03
C ASN A 28 3.51 3.85 20.42
N PHE A 29 4.45 3.27 21.16
CA PHE A 29 4.23 2.92 22.58
C PHE A 29 4.08 4.16 23.49
N LEU A 30 4.60 5.30 23.07
CA LEU A 30 4.51 6.56 23.82
C LEU A 30 3.15 7.26 23.65
N LYS A 31 2.30 6.76 22.74
CA LYS A 31 0.98 7.33 22.47
C LYS A 31 -0.01 7.00 23.58
N SER A 32 -0.77 7.99 23.99
CA SER A 32 -1.88 7.81 24.92
C SER A 32 -3.05 7.06 24.32
N VAL A 33 -3.92 6.51 25.16
CA VAL A 33 -5.19 5.90 24.74
C VAL A 33 -6.08 6.91 24.01
N ALA A 34 -6.09 8.16 24.48
CA ALA A 34 -6.87 9.23 23.83
C ALA A 34 -6.39 9.51 22.41
N GLU A 35 -5.08 9.62 22.19
CA GLU A 35 -4.50 9.77 20.86
C GLU A 35 -4.82 8.58 19.95
N TYR A 36 -4.79 7.36 20.49
CA TYR A 36 -5.17 6.16 19.73
C TYR A 36 -6.63 6.23 19.28
N TYR A 37 -7.57 6.54 20.18
CA TYR A 37 -8.99 6.63 19.82
C TYR A 37 -9.29 7.80 18.89
N SER A 38 -8.61 8.94 19.01
CA SER A 38 -8.70 10.01 18.02
C SER A 38 -8.41 9.49 16.61
N LYS A 39 -7.34 8.71 16.42
CA LYS A 39 -7.01 8.10 15.13
C LYS A 39 -7.99 7.01 14.68
N VAL A 40 -8.62 6.32 15.61
CA VAL A 40 -9.71 5.39 15.29
C VAL A 40 -10.90 6.14 14.71
N PHE A 41 -11.30 7.26 15.31
CA PHE A 41 -12.42 8.09 14.81
C PHE A 41 -12.10 8.71 13.43
N GLU A 42 -10.92 9.29 13.25
CA GLU A 42 -10.47 9.79 11.94
C GLU A 42 -10.54 8.71 10.85
N ARG A 43 -10.13 7.46 11.19
CA ARG A 43 -10.24 6.32 10.29
C ARG A 43 -11.68 5.99 9.94
N LEU A 44 -12.60 6.04 10.91
CA LEU A 44 -14.03 5.79 10.68
C LEU A 44 -14.65 6.85 9.78
N GLU A 45 -14.33 8.12 10.00
CA GLU A 45 -14.76 9.23 9.13
C GLU A 45 -14.25 9.06 7.71
N PHE A 46 -12.98 8.68 7.55
CA PHE A 46 -12.40 8.43 6.24
C PHE A 46 -13.08 7.25 5.52
N ARG A 47 -13.37 6.17 6.26
CA ARG A 47 -14.13 5.04 5.73
C ARG A 47 -15.51 5.46 5.25
N GLU A 48 -16.20 6.34 5.97
CA GLU A 48 -17.52 6.84 5.60
C GLU A 48 -17.44 7.74 4.34
N LYS A 49 -16.41 8.57 4.21
CA LYS A 49 -16.18 9.35 2.99
C LYS A 49 -16.00 8.45 1.77
N LEU A 50 -15.24 7.36 1.88
CA LEU A 50 -15.09 6.40 0.80
C LEU A 50 -16.39 5.64 0.50
N ARG A 51 -17.15 5.27 1.53
CA ARG A 51 -18.49 4.68 1.34
C ARG A 51 -19.38 5.60 0.51
N THR A 52 -19.41 6.87 0.84
CA THR A 52 -20.17 7.89 0.09
C THR A 52 -19.63 8.07 -1.33
N PHE A 53 -18.32 8.10 -1.52
CA PHE A 53 -17.70 8.16 -2.84
C PHE A 53 -18.18 7.01 -3.73
N PHE A 54 -18.17 5.78 -3.24
CA PHE A 54 -18.61 4.60 -3.96
C PHE A 54 -20.14 4.45 -4.12
N THR A 55 -20.95 5.43 -3.68
CA THR A 55 -22.35 5.52 -4.11
C THR A 55 -22.49 6.16 -5.50
N LYS A 56 -21.46 6.87 -5.95
CA LYS A 56 -21.44 7.60 -7.23
C LYS A 56 -20.53 6.98 -8.27
N TYR A 57 -19.52 6.22 -7.84
CA TYR A 57 -18.48 5.64 -8.69
C TYR A 57 -18.35 4.15 -8.39
N ASP A 58 -18.20 3.35 -9.41
CA ASP A 58 -18.03 1.89 -9.29
C ASP A 58 -16.61 1.53 -8.88
N LEU A 59 -15.63 2.22 -9.46
CA LEU A 59 -14.21 1.99 -9.26
C LEU A 59 -13.46 3.31 -9.04
N LEU A 60 -12.37 3.22 -8.29
CA LEU A 60 -11.36 4.27 -8.18
C LEU A 60 -10.05 3.73 -8.75
N VAL A 61 -9.46 4.49 -9.67
CA VAL A 61 -8.20 4.13 -10.33
C VAL A 61 -7.13 5.13 -9.96
N THR A 62 -5.96 4.64 -9.53
CA THR A 62 -4.80 5.46 -9.18
C THR A 62 -3.51 4.78 -9.66
N PRO A 63 -2.38 5.50 -9.72
CA PRO A 63 -1.09 4.82 -9.73
C PRO A 63 -0.97 3.93 -8.48
N THR A 64 -0.33 2.77 -8.59
CA THR A 64 -0.08 1.93 -7.39
C THR A 64 0.91 2.61 -6.46
N LEU A 65 2.00 3.15 -7.01
CA LEU A 65 3.04 3.86 -6.26
C LEU A 65 3.35 5.20 -6.91
N PRO A 66 3.80 6.20 -6.15
CA PRO A 66 4.22 7.50 -6.68
C PRO A 66 5.59 7.48 -7.37
N VAL A 67 6.29 6.37 -7.29
CA VAL A 67 7.61 6.13 -7.85
C VAL A 67 7.64 4.82 -8.62
N SER A 68 8.55 4.69 -9.59
CA SER A 68 8.64 3.46 -10.39
C SER A 68 9.28 2.30 -9.61
N SER A 69 10.30 2.58 -8.80
CA SER A 69 10.96 1.57 -7.96
C SER A 69 11.75 2.24 -6.84
N VAL A 70 12.12 1.43 -5.85
CA VAL A 70 13.05 1.79 -4.78
C VAL A 70 14.36 1.05 -5.04
N GLU A 71 15.49 1.69 -4.82
CA GLU A 71 16.80 1.06 -4.96
C GLU A 71 16.98 -0.07 -3.95
N ILE A 72 17.69 -1.12 -4.34
CA ILE A 72 18.01 -2.25 -3.46
C ILE A 72 18.74 -1.74 -2.22
N GLY A 73 18.32 -2.18 -1.04
CA GLY A 73 18.89 -1.78 0.24
C GLY A 73 18.32 -0.50 0.83
N LEU A 74 17.40 0.19 0.13
CA LEU A 74 16.67 1.33 0.68
C LEU A 74 15.24 0.94 1.08
N ASN A 75 14.79 1.45 2.23
CA ASN A 75 13.40 1.28 2.70
C ASN A 75 12.45 2.35 2.15
N VAL A 76 13.00 3.44 1.62
CA VAL A 76 12.26 4.55 0.99
C VAL A 76 13.05 5.08 -0.21
N PRO A 77 12.41 5.65 -1.22
CA PRO A 77 13.10 6.34 -2.30
C PRO A 77 13.99 7.47 -1.76
N LYS A 78 15.10 7.77 -2.44
CA LYS A 78 16.10 8.77 -2.00
C LYS A 78 15.53 10.17 -1.80
N GLU A 79 14.52 10.52 -2.59
CA GLU A 79 13.83 11.80 -2.56
C GLU A 79 12.82 11.94 -1.42
N TYR A 80 12.58 10.88 -0.65
CA TYR A 80 11.65 10.87 0.48
C TYR A 80 12.41 10.91 1.81
N ASP A 81 11.79 11.49 2.83
CA ASP A 81 12.33 11.48 4.18
C ASP A 81 12.48 10.04 4.68
N LYS A 82 13.70 9.68 5.06
CA LYS A 82 14.05 8.33 5.57
C LYS A 82 13.24 7.94 6.80
N ASN A 83 12.74 8.91 7.57
CA ASN A 83 11.92 8.66 8.75
C ASN A 83 10.43 8.48 8.41
N ALA A 84 10.03 8.75 7.19
CA ALA A 84 8.65 8.71 6.74
C ALA A 84 8.39 7.44 5.92
N LEU A 85 8.61 6.27 6.53
CA LEU A 85 8.58 4.96 5.88
C LEU A 85 7.30 4.62 5.09
N VAL A 86 6.19 5.29 5.38
CA VAL A 86 4.90 5.05 4.72
C VAL A 86 4.54 6.11 3.67
N THR A 87 5.32 7.15 3.50
CA THR A 87 4.95 8.27 2.59
C THR A 87 4.96 7.88 1.12
N TRP A 88 5.84 6.97 0.73
CA TRP A 88 5.91 6.50 -0.65
C TRP A 88 4.84 5.47 -1.02
N VAL A 89 4.12 4.91 -0.03
CA VAL A 89 2.97 4.00 -0.24
C VAL A 89 1.63 4.71 -0.08
N LYS A 90 1.59 6.03 -0.23
CA LYS A 90 0.42 6.88 0.03
C LYS A 90 -0.83 6.54 -0.79
N TYR A 91 -0.69 5.88 -1.93
CA TYR A 91 -1.83 5.46 -2.75
C TYR A 91 -2.43 4.12 -2.31
N THR A 92 -1.66 3.23 -1.71
CA THR A 92 -2.12 1.89 -1.30
C THR A 92 -2.55 1.84 0.16
N TYR A 93 -1.84 2.54 1.03
CA TYR A 93 -2.07 2.53 2.48
C TYR A 93 -3.49 2.94 2.92
N PRO A 94 -4.15 3.94 2.29
CA PRO A 94 -5.50 4.35 2.65
C PRO A 94 -6.53 3.22 2.60
N PHE A 95 -6.44 2.33 1.61
CA PHE A 95 -7.41 1.23 1.43
C PHE A 95 -7.19 0.10 2.43
N ASN A 96 -5.97 -0.09 2.94
CA ASN A 96 -5.70 -0.96 4.09
C ASN A 96 -6.37 -0.45 5.37
N LEU A 97 -6.49 0.87 5.54
CA LEU A 97 -7.16 1.47 6.69
C LEU A 97 -8.67 1.36 6.62
N THR A 98 -9.24 1.43 5.44
CA THR A 98 -10.69 1.54 5.22
C THR A 98 -11.34 0.23 4.79
N GLY A 99 -10.53 -0.75 4.34
CA GLY A 99 -10.98 -2.11 4.04
C GLY A 99 -11.69 -2.26 2.70
N GLN A 100 -11.38 -1.41 1.71
CA GLN A 100 -11.79 -1.63 0.34
C GLN A 100 -10.93 -2.71 -0.31
N PRO A 101 -11.52 -3.55 -1.19
CA PRO A 101 -10.75 -4.41 -2.06
C PRO A 101 -9.97 -3.57 -3.06
N ALA A 102 -8.72 -3.95 -3.30
CA ALA A 102 -7.84 -3.29 -4.24
C ALA A 102 -6.93 -4.31 -4.94
N ALA A 103 -6.63 -4.05 -6.21
CA ALA A 103 -5.64 -4.81 -6.98
C ALA A 103 -4.65 -3.85 -7.65
N SER A 104 -3.46 -4.34 -7.91
CA SER A 104 -2.47 -3.66 -8.75
C SER A 104 -2.22 -4.49 -10.00
N ILE A 105 -2.36 -3.88 -11.16
CA ILE A 105 -2.17 -4.50 -12.46
C ILE A 105 -1.08 -3.76 -13.24
N PRO A 106 -0.13 -4.43 -13.89
CA PRO A 106 0.85 -3.77 -14.72
C PRO A 106 0.16 -3.19 -15.96
N ILE A 107 0.42 -1.91 -16.28
CA ILE A 107 -0.17 -1.20 -17.42
C ILE A 107 0.87 -0.71 -18.43
N GLY A 108 2.14 -1.00 -18.21
CA GLY A 108 3.21 -0.56 -19.10
C GLY A 108 4.56 -0.53 -18.39
N PHE A 109 5.46 0.18 -19.02
CA PHE A 109 6.83 0.33 -18.53
C PHE A 109 7.24 1.80 -18.51
N SER A 110 8.03 2.17 -17.53
CA SER A 110 8.67 3.48 -17.45
C SER A 110 9.71 3.65 -18.58
N ARG A 111 10.22 4.87 -18.73
CA ARG A 111 11.32 5.15 -19.68
C ARG A 111 12.59 4.32 -19.37
N SER A 112 12.78 3.94 -18.10
CA SER A 112 13.88 3.06 -17.67
C SER A 112 13.56 1.56 -17.80
N GLY A 113 12.42 1.18 -18.37
CA GLY A 113 12.03 -0.21 -18.60
C GLY A 113 11.43 -0.92 -17.39
N GLN A 114 11.14 -0.21 -16.31
CA GLN A 114 10.53 -0.80 -15.11
C GLN A 114 9.00 -0.84 -15.23
N PRO A 115 8.34 -1.90 -14.70
CA PRO A 115 6.90 -2.01 -14.76
C PRO A 115 6.21 -0.88 -13.97
N VAL A 116 5.10 -0.40 -14.53
CA VAL A 116 4.23 0.59 -13.90
C VAL A 116 2.91 -0.07 -13.52
N GLY A 117 2.51 0.07 -12.25
CA GLY A 117 1.28 -0.49 -11.73
C GLY A 117 0.14 0.52 -11.70
N LEU A 118 -1.03 0.07 -12.15
CA LEU A 118 -2.31 0.72 -11.96
C LEU A 118 -3.01 0.08 -10.76
N GLN A 119 -3.40 0.87 -9.78
CA GLN A 119 -4.24 0.40 -8.70
C GLN A 119 -5.71 0.59 -9.06
N VAL A 120 -6.50 -0.46 -8.89
CA VAL A 120 -7.95 -0.46 -9.03
C VAL A 120 -8.56 -0.77 -7.68
N VAL A 121 -9.47 0.07 -7.22
CA VAL A 121 -10.15 -0.04 -5.92
C VAL A 121 -11.65 -0.05 -6.14
N ALA A 122 -12.36 -0.95 -5.45
CA ALA A 122 -13.81 -1.04 -5.53
C ALA A 122 -14.46 -0.83 -4.16
N ARG A 123 -15.79 -0.72 -4.17
CA ARG A 123 -16.60 -0.77 -2.95
C ARG A 123 -16.36 -2.10 -2.21
N THR A 124 -16.47 -2.08 -0.90
CA THR A 124 -16.38 -3.28 -0.05
C THR A 124 -17.24 -4.43 -0.62
N ARG A 125 -16.65 -5.62 -0.73
CA ARG A 125 -17.26 -6.84 -1.28
C ARG A 125 -17.62 -6.77 -2.77
N ARG A 126 -16.92 -5.95 -3.55
CA ARG A 126 -17.09 -5.86 -5.01
C ARG A 126 -15.76 -6.15 -5.72
N GLU A 127 -15.12 -7.24 -5.30
CA GLU A 127 -13.92 -7.80 -5.93
C GLU A 127 -14.20 -8.20 -7.38
N ASP A 128 -15.43 -8.62 -7.68
CA ASP A 128 -15.93 -8.91 -9.02
C ASP A 128 -15.66 -7.77 -10.01
N SER A 129 -16.01 -6.53 -9.61
CA SER A 129 -15.81 -5.35 -10.46
C SER A 129 -14.32 -5.07 -10.75
N ILE A 130 -13.43 -5.40 -9.80
CA ILE A 130 -11.99 -5.30 -9.99
C ILE A 130 -11.53 -6.34 -11.04
N PHE A 131 -11.93 -7.60 -10.86
CA PHE A 131 -11.55 -8.67 -11.78
C PHE A 131 -12.04 -8.40 -13.20
N ASP A 132 -13.27 -7.90 -13.36
CA ASP A 132 -13.84 -7.55 -14.66
C ASP A 132 -12.99 -6.49 -15.38
N LEU A 133 -12.62 -5.41 -14.69
CA LEU A 133 -11.76 -4.38 -15.27
C LEU A 133 -10.36 -4.90 -15.57
N CYS A 134 -9.76 -5.65 -14.63
CA CYS A 134 -8.42 -6.22 -14.81
C CYS A 134 -8.38 -7.13 -16.03
N GLN A 135 -9.38 -8.01 -16.19
CA GLN A 135 -9.47 -8.91 -17.35
C GLN A 135 -9.60 -8.14 -18.67
N GLN A 136 -10.38 -7.06 -18.70
CA GLN A 136 -10.48 -6.22 -19.90
C GLN A 136 -9.15 -5.54 -20.23
N LEU A 137 -8.45 -5.02 -19.22
CA LEU A 137 -7.14 -4.39 -19.40
C LEU A 137 -6.10 -5.42 -19.88
N GLU A 138 -6.10 -6.62 -19.33
CA GLU A 138 -5.22 -7.71 -19.78
C GLU A 138 -5.44 -8.06 -21.25
N ASN A 139 -6.69 -8.14 -21.68
CA ASN A 139 -7.04 -8.44 -23.07
C ASN A 139 -6.58 -7.35 -24.05
N ILE A 140 -6.59 -6.09 -23.63
CA ILE A 140 -6.21 -4.94 -24.47
C ILE A 140 -4.68 -4.73 -24.46
N MET A 141 -4.07 -4.91 -23.31
CA MET A 141 -2.68 -4.56 -23.06
C MET A 141 -1.80 -5.81 -23.08
N SER A 142 -1.22 -6.18 -24.20
CA SER A 142 -0.34 -7.36 -24.37
C SER A 142 0.97 -7.31 -23.52
N ILE A 143 0.90 -6.80 -22.29
CA ILE A 143 2.06 -6.57 -21.39
C ILE A 143 2.61 -7.89 -20.88
N TYR A 144 1.75 -8.89 -20.69
CA TYR A 144 2.11 -10.20 -20.13
C TYR A 144 2.99 -11.05 -21.06
N SER A 145 3.07 -10.70 -22.34
CA SER A 145 4.01 -11.33 -23.27
C SER A 145 5.47 -10.92 -23.04
N ARG A 146 5.71 -9.82 -22.31
CA ARG A 146 7.05 -9.31 -22.03
C ARG A 146 7.57 -9.89 -20.73
N GLN A 147 8.44 -10.87 -20.83
CA GLN A 147 9.14 -11.44 -19.68
C GLN A 147 10.43 -10.67 -19.37
N PRO A 148 10.83 -10.54 -18.09
CA PRO A 148 12.12 -9.99 -17.73
C PRO A 148 13.22 -10.88 -18.29
N ASN A 149 14.29 -10.25 -18.80
CA ASN A 149 15.49 -10.98 -19.25
C ASN A 149 16.25 -11.42 -17.99
N ILE A 150 15.83 -12.54 -17.40
CA ILE A 150 16.56 -13.17 -16.30
C ILE A 150 17.74 -13.88 -16.92
N GLY A 151 18.88 -13.19 -17.02
CA GLY A 151 20.13 -13.79 -17.49
C GLY A 151 20.40 -15.05 -16.67
N LYS A 152 20.91 -16.08 -17.34
CA LYS A 152 21.43 -17.26 -16.65
C LYS A 152 22.61 -16.80 -15.81
N TYR A 153 22.42 -16.72 -14.50
CA TYR A 153 23.51 -16.57 -13.53
C TYR A 153 24.17 -17.91 -13.30
#